data_b47a9ee2b0db6a064d693a0053945c20
#
_entry.id   b47a9ee2b0db6a064d693a0053945c20
#
_cell.length_a   1.000
_cell.length_b   1.000
_cell.length_c   1.000
_cell.angle_alpha   90.00
_cell.angle_beta   90.00
_cell.angle_gamma   90.00
#
_symmetry.space_group_name_H-M   'P 1'
#
loop_
_entity.id
_entity.type
_entity.pdbx_description
1 polymer ?
#
loop_
_entity_poly.entity_id
_entity_poly.type
_entity_poly.pdbx_seq_one_letter_code
_entity_poly.pdbx_strand_id
1 'polypeptide(L)'
;MTSQPNIPAKSLENTPSYPTWVTDELLRDYYDAEWGMPITDERGLFEALSLEAFQVGLSWQTILARREAFRRAFEGFDPERVAAFTDQDIARLLQDEDIIRNERKIRAVISNARLTIRMRELAAVPHETYAEDIRLPLIIPTSTPTNTDSLEAANTRRRRVRTLSNEDLNRMRERILPDGTRVPVGLPAWLWSFAPSETIAPHTLEDIPTDTLESALLAKSFKALGGVFLGPVTAYAL
;
A
#
# COMPACT_ATOMS: atom_id res chain seq x y z
N MET A 1 -71.04 0.98 -1.45
CA MET A 1 -70.01 0.45 -2.34
C MET A 1 -68.95 1.54 -2.49
N THR A 2 -67.95 1.49 -1.65
CA THR A 2 -66.83 2.44 -1.63
C THR A 2 -65.59 1.72 -2.18
N SER A 3 -65.20 2.12 -3.38
CA SER A 3 -64.01 1.64 -4.07
C SER A 3 -62.75 2.12 -3.34
N GLN A 4 -61.94 1.21 -2.86
CA GLN A 4 -60.59 1.53 -2.35
C GLN A 4 -59.66 1.85 -3.53
N PRO A 5 -58.77 2.85 -3.39
CA PRO A 5 -57.79 3.13 -4.42
C PRO A 5 -56.72 2.03 -4.43
N ASN A 6 -56.46 1.49 -5.62
CA ASN A 6 -55.42 0.54 -5.92
C ASN A 6 -54.06 1.27 -5.86
N ILE A 7 -53.30 1.09 -4.78
CA ILE A 7 -51.91 1.56 -4.64
C ILE A 7 -51.03 0.58 -5.40
N PRO A 8 -50.34 0.99 -6.48
CA PRO A 8 -49.39 0.08 -7.14
C PRO A 8 -48.30 -0.28 -6.17
N ALA A 9 -48.06 -1.59 -5.97
CA ALA A 9 -46.94 -2.10 -5.25
C ALA A 9 -45.65 -1.57 -5.92
N LYS A 10 -44.98 -0.64 -5.26
CA LYS A 10 -43.60 -0.24 -5.59
C LYS A 10 -42.73 -1.47 -5.39
N SER A 11 -42.36 -2.10 -6.47
CA SER A 11 -41.29 -3.11 -6.49
C SER A 11 -39.99 -2.43 -6.05
N LEU A 12 -39.65 -2.64 -4.80
CA LEU A 12 -38.32 -2.31 -4.23
C LEU A 12 -37.34 -3.41 -4.65
N GLU A 13 -37.01 -3.47 -5.92
CA GLU A 13 -35.82 -4.17 -6.38
C GLU A 13 -34.66 -3.17 -6.42
N ASN A 14 -34.23 -2.72 -5.24
CA ASN A 14 -32.94 -2.09 -5.07
C ASN A 14 -31.96 -3.18 -4.62
N THR A 15 -31.74 -4.19 -5.45
CA THR A 15 -30.60 -5.08 -5.29
C THR A 15 -29.36 -4.22 -5.60
N PRO A 16 -28.41 -4.07 -4.67
CA PRO A 16 -27.20 -3.31 -4.95
C PRO A 16 -26.51 -3.90 -6.18
N SER A 17 -26.28 -3.05 -7.19
CA SER A 17 -25.55 -3.48 -8.38
C SER A 17 -24.07 -3.51 -8.02
N TYR A 18 -23.54 -4.69 -7.74
CA TYR A 18 -22.11 -4.86 -7.49
C TYR A 18 -21.29 -4.73 -8.78
N PRO A 19 -20.04 -4.25 -8.70
CA PRO A 19 -19.11 -4.32 -9.81
C PRO A 19 -18.90 -5.76 -10.30
N THR A 20 -18.58 -5.91 -11.58
CA THR A 20 -18.45 -7.24 -12.22
C THR A 20 -17.37 -8.13 -11.61
N TRP A 21 -16.40 -7.53 -10.89
CA TRP A 21 -15.36 -8.27 -10.19
C TRP A 21 -15.83 -8.85 -8.84
N VAL A 22 -16.98 -8.40 -8.31
CA VAL A 22 -17.59 -8.94 -7.07
C VAL A 22 -18.39 -10.17 -7.43
N THR A 23 -17.73 -11.31 -7.43
CA THR A 23 -18.30 -12.58 -7.96
C THR A 23 -18.76 -13.56 -6.89
N ASP A 24 -18.36 -13.38 -5.64
CA ASP A 24 -18.71 -14.26 -4.52
C ASP A 24 -18.93 -13.50 -3.21
N GLU A 25 -19.22 -14.24 -2.13
CA GLU A 25 -19.48 -13.69 -0.80
C GLU A 25 -18.25 -13.00 -0.22
N LEU A 26 -17.05 -13.57 -0.36
CA LEU A 26 -15.81 -13.00 0.14
C LEU A 26 -15.52 -11.60 -0.47
N LEU A 27 -15.70 -11.48 -1.78
CA LEU A 27 -15.52 -10.20 -2.48
C LEU A 27 -16.63 -9.20 -2.16
N ARG A 28 -17.85 -9.71 -1.87
CA ARG A 28 -18.98 -8.87 -1.46
C ARG A 28 -18.73 -8.27 -0.08
N ASP A 29 -18.33 -9.09 0.89
CA ASP A 29 -18.00 -8.63 2.23
C ASP A 29 -16.88 -7.59 2.21
N TYR A 30 -15.85 -7.83 1.40
CA TYR A 30 -14.78 -6.86 1.19
C TYR A 30 -15.29 -5.54 0.57
N TYR A 31 -16.13 -5.63 -0.46
CA TYR A 31 -16.68 -4.44 -1.12
C TYR A 31 -17.55 -3.62 -0.18
N ASP A 32 -18.40 -4.27 0.62
CA ASP A 32 -19.34 -3.61 1.50
C ASP A 32 -18.69 -3.00 2.75
N ALA A 33 -17.59 -3.60 3.24
CA ALA A 33 -17.01 -3.24 4.52
C ALA A 33 -15.65 -2.53 4.43
N GLU A 34 -14.89 -2.73 3.34
CA GLU A 34 -13.50 -2.27 3.27
C GLU A 34 -13.19 -1.45 2.02
N TRP A 35 -13.70 -1.85 0.85
CA TRP A 35 -13.36 -1.20 -0.40
C TRP A 35 -13.81 0.27 -0.41
N GLY A 36 -12.86 1.18 -0.66
CA GLY A 36 -13.12 2.61 -0.63
C GLY A 36 -13.22 3.23 0.78
N MET A 37 -13.06 2.43 1.85
CA MET A 37 -13.01 2.95 3.21
C MET A 37 -11.59 3.45 3.53
N PRO A 38 -11.45 4.66 4.14
CA PRO A 38 -10.14 5.24 4.41
C PRO A 38 -9.39 4.45 5.47
N ILE A 39 -8.15 4.04 5.15
CA ILE A 39 -7.21 3.47 6.10
C ILE A 39 -6.24 4.59 6.50
N THR A 40 -6.13 4.87 7.79
CA THR A 40 -5.31 5.98 8.30
C THR A 40 -4.17 5.53 9.22
N ASP A 41 -4.24 4.32 9.75
CA ASP A 41 -3.18 3.78 10.61
C ASP A 41 -2.06 3.12 9.78
N GLU A 42 -0.86 3.12 10.35
CA GLU A 42 0.34 2.65 9.65
C GLU A 42 0.32 1.16 9.34
N ARG A 43 -0.20 0.34 10.28
CA ARG A 43 -0.26 -1.11 10.09
C ARG A 43 -1.24 -1.49 8.99
N GLY A 44 -2.43 -0.89 9.00
CA GLY A 44 -3.45 -1.10 7.98
C GLY A 44 -2.95 -0.70 6.58
N LEU A 45 -2.30 0.46 6.46
CA LEU A 45 -1.70 0.91 5.20
C LEU A 45 -0.52 0.03 4.76
N PHE A 46 0.30 -0.46 5.69
CA PHE A 46 1.38 -1.36 5.36
C PHE A 46 0.86 -2.75 4.96
N GLU A 47 -0.23 -3.24 5.59
CA GLU A 47 -0.94 -4.45 5.16
C GLU A 47 -1.47 -4.28 3.73
N ALA A 48 -2.23 -3.20 3.47
CA ALA A 48 -2.79 -2.93 2.14
C ALA A 48 -1.68 -2.87 1.07
N LEU A 49 -0.62 -2.09 1.29
CA LEU A 49 0.54 -1.99 0.41
C LEU A 49 1.19 -3.36 0.14
N SER A 50 1.28 -4.21 1.16
CA SER A 50 1.89 -5.55 1.05
C SER A 50 1.01 -6.50 0.26
N LEU A 51 -0.30 -6.51 0.52
CA LEU A 51 -1.27 -7.34 -0.19
C LEU A 51 -1.37 -6.93 -1.66
N GLU A 52 -1.34 -5.64 -1.96
CA GLU A 52 -1.28 -5.10 -3.31
C GLU A 52 0.00 -5.56 -4.05
N ALA A 53 1.15 -5.57 -3.38
CA ALA A 53 2.38 -6.11 -3.97
C ALA A 53 2.24 -7.61 -4.29
N PHE A 54 1.55 -8.39 -3.45
CA PHE A 54 1.27 -9.79 -3.71
C PHE A 54 0.21 -9.99 -4.81
N GLN A 55 -0.72 -9.05 -4.96
CA GLN A 55 -1.78 -9.09 -5.97
C GLN A 55 -1.23 -8.98 -7.41
N VAL A 56 -0.14 -8.29 -7.64
CA VAL A 56 0.42 -8.12 -8.99
C VAL A 56 0.51 -9.45 -9.74
N GLY A 57 -0.29 -9.58 -10.82
CA GLY A 57 -0.40 -10.78 -11.64
C GLY A 57 -1.33 -11.88 -11.09
N LEU A 58 -2.13 -11.57 -10.06
CA LEU A 58 -3.12 -12.47 -9.47
C LEU A 58 -4.46 -11.76 -9.32
N SER A 59 -5.54 -12.52 -9.07
CA SER A 59 -6.83 -11.93 -8.72
C SER A 59 -6.84 -11.43 -7.28
N TRP A 60 -7.60 -10.38 -7.00
CA TRP A 60 -7.81 -9.88 -5.64
C TRP A 60 -8.45 -10.94 -4.74
N GLN A 61 -9.41 -11.71 -5.28
CA GLN A 61 -10.00 -12.85 -4.60
C GLN A 61 -8.95 -13.84 -4.07
N THR A 62 -7.92 -14.15 -4.86
CA THR A 62 -6.81 -15.04 -4.44
C THR A 62 -6.08 -14.50 -3.23
N ILE A 63 -5.89 -13.18 -3.17
CA ILE A 63 -5.21 -12.51 -2.06
C ILE A 63 -6.09 -12.46 -0.82
N LEU A 64 -7.35 -12.07 -0.96
CA LEU A 64 -8.30 -12.02 0.16
C LEU A 64 -8.52 -13.39 0.80
N ALA A 65 -8.67 -14.45 0.00
CA ALA A 65 -8.80 -15.81 0.51
C ALA A 65 -7.61 -16.29 1.35
N ARG A 66 -6.43 -15.65 1.19
CA ARG A 66 -5.19 -15.96 1.91
C ARG A 66 -4.80 -14.88 2.93
N ARG A 67 -5.63 -13.85 3.12
CA ARG A 67 -5.30 -12.69 3.95
C ARG A 67 -4.91 -13.05 5.37
N GLU A 68 -5.66 -13.97 6.00
CA GLU A 68 -5.33 -14.43 7.35
C GLU A 68 -4.02 -15.23 7.42
N ALA A 69 -3.69 -15.96 6.37
CA ALA A 69 -2.41 -16.64 6.26
C ALA A 69 -1.27 -15.61 6.11
N PHE A 70 -1.45 -14.59 5.27
CA PHE A 70 -0.51 -13.49 5.17
C PHE A 70 -0.32 -12.75 6.50
N ARG A 71 -1.40 -12.46 7.23
CA ARG A 71 -1.31 -11.84 8.55
C ARG A 71 -0.47 -12.68 9.51
N ARG A 72 -0.70 -13.99 9.59
CA ARG A 72 0.11 -14.89 10.42
C ARG A 72 1.57 -14.93 9.95
N ALA A 73 1.80 -15.06 8.65
CA ALA A 73 3.13 -15.19 8.06
C ALA A 73 4.01 -13.95 8.24
N PHE A 74 3.38 -12.76 8.18
CA PHE A 74 4.03 -11.44 8.28
C PHE A 74 3.77 -10.73 9.62
N GLU A 75 3.60 -11.49 10.73
CA GLU A 75 3.51 -10.95 12.09
C GLU A 75 2.44 -9.86 12.24
N GLY A 76 1.26 -10.07 11.64
CA GLY A 76 0.15 -9.13 11.63
C GLY A 76 0.47 -7.83 10.88
N PHE A 77 1.41 -7.86 9.96
CA PHE A 77 1.93 -6.70 9.24
C PHE A 77 2.43 -5.59 10.16
N ASP A 78 3.05 -5.96 11.28
CA ASP A 78 3.78 -5.04 12.12
C ASP A 78 5.08 -4.63 11.42
N PRO A 79 5.27 -3.35 11.04
CA PRO A 79 6.43 -2.93 10.26
C PRO A 79 7.76 -3.20 10.94
N GLU A 80 7.87 -3.06 12.28
CA GLU A 80 9.09 -3.34 13.02
C GLU A 80 9.47 -4.82 12.96
N ARG A 81 8.48 -5.71 13.16
CA ARG A 81 8.71 -7.15 13.14
C ARG A 81 9.08 -7.62 11.74
N VAL A 82 8.36 -7.14 10.71
CA VAL A 82 8.66 -7.51 9.32
C VAL A 82 9.99 -6.96 8.85
N ALA A 83 10.37 -5.74 9.25
CA ALA A 83 11.67 -5.14 8.92
C ALA A 83 12.86 -5.94 9.49
N ALA A 84 12.65 -6.62 10.61
CA ALA A 84 13.66 -7.46 11.27
C ALA A 84 13.80 -8.85 10.64
N PHE A 85 12.96 -9.23 9.69
CA PHE A 85 13.04 -10.55 9.03
C PHE A 85 14.40 -10.77 8.37
N THR A 86 14.91 -11.97 8.60
CA THR A 86 16.22 -12.50 8.14
C THR A 86 16.03 -13.43 6.94
N ASP A 87 17.15 -13.95 6.40
CA ASP A 87 17.10 -14.99 5.37
C ASP A 87 16.46 -16.30 5.88
N GLN A 88 16.49 -16.58 7.19
CA GLN A 88 15.77 -17.71 7.79
C GLN A 88 14.25 -17.49 7.71
N ASP A 89 13.77 -16.27 7.94
CA ASP A 89 12.35 -15.94 7.79
C ASP A 89 11.92 -16.03 6.34
N ILE A 90 12.75 -15.59 5.42
CA ILE A 90 12.46 -15.72 3.97
C ILE A 90 12.38 -17.22 3.61
N ALA A 91 13.28 -18.05 4.09
CA ALA A 91 13.23 -19.50 3.85
C ALA A 91 11.96 -20.12 4.44
N ARG A 92 11.54 -19.72 5.65
CA ARG A 92 10.28 -20.13 6.28
C ARG A 92 9.08 -19.73 5.41
N LEU A 93 9.01 -18.48 4.96
CA LEU A 93 7.93 -17.97 4.13
C LEU A 93 7.85 -18.67 2.76
N LEU A 94 8.97 -19.08 2.19
CA LEU A 94 9.01 -19.83 0.93
C LEU A 94 8.52 -21.29 1.09
N GLN A 95 8.45 -21.81 2.31
CA GLN A 95 7.89 -23.13 2.61
C GLN A 95 6.39 -23.06 3.02
N ASP A 96 5.88 -21.88 3.32
CA ASP A 96 4.49 -21.69 3.75
C ASP A 96 3.53 -21.82 2.55
N GLU A 97 2.77 -22.92 2.51
CA GLU A 97 1.82 -23.21 1.41
C GLU A 97 0.57 -22.36 1.44
N ASP A 98 0.27 -21.74 2.57
CA ASP A 98 -0.90 -20.90 2.74
C ASP A 98 -0.74 -19.51 2.09
N ILE A 99 0.49 -19.06 1.81
CA ILE A 99 0.76 -17.80 1.16
C ILE A 99 1.28 -17.95 -0.29
N ILE A 100 1.42 -16.82 -0.99
CA ILE A 100 2.06 -16.81 -2.32
C ILE A 100 3.58 -16.88 -2.15
N ARG A 101 4.17 -18.03 -2.46
CA ARG A 101 5.61 -18.31 -2.34
C ARG A 101 6.43 -17.68 -3.46
N ASN A 102 6.56 -16.36 -3.41
CA ASN A 102 7.33 -15.59 -4.38
C ASN A 102 8.41 -14.77 -3.65
N GLU A 103 9.67 -15.21 -3.75
CA GLU A 103 10.80 -14.59 -3.06
C GLU A 103 10.92 -13.09 -3.33
N ARG A 104 10.73 -12.66 -4.58
CA ARG A 104 10.81 -11.24 -4.94
C ARG A 104 9.75 -10.40 -4.22
N LYS A 105 8.54 -10.92 -4.09
CA LYS A 105 7.44 -10.25 -3.38
C LYS A 105 7.66 -10.25 -1.87
N ILE A 106 8.13 -11.38 -1.30
CA ILE A 106 8.50 -11.49 0.11
C ILE A 106 9.57 -10.46 0.46
N ARG A 107 10.67 -10.43 -0.30
CA ARG A 107 11.76 -9.46 -0.10
C ARG A 107 11.29 -8.02 -0.28
N ALA A 108 10.34 -7.78 -1.18
CA ALA A 108 9.76 -6.45 -1.39
C ALA A 108 8.99 -5.98 -0.15
N VAL A 109 8.16 -6.82 0.45
CA VAL A 109 7.42 -6.49 1.68
C VAL A 109 8.40 -6.16 2.81
N ILE A 110 9.46 -6.95 2.99
CA ILE A 110 10.52 -6.68 3.99
C ILE A 110 11.22 -5.33 3.71
N SER A 111 11.53 -5.04 2.45
CA SER A 111 12.12 -3.76 2.05
C SER A 111 11.19 -2.58 2.32
N ASN A 112 9.91 -2.73 2.01
CA ASN A 112 8.90 -1.71 2.26
C ASN A 112 8.66 -1.49 3.76
N ALA A 113 8.73 -2.55 4.60
CA ALA A 113 8.69 -2.42 6.06
C ALA A 113 9.82 -1.54 6.59
N ARG A 114 11.05 -1.78 6.12
CA ARG A 114 12.22 -0.97 6.48
C ARG A 114 12.08 0.48 6.02
N LEU A 115 11.50 0.69 4.82
CA LEU A 115 11.19 2.03 4.34
C LEU A 115 10.15 2.70 5.23
N THR A 116 9.09 2.00 5.65
CA THR A 116 8.06 2.53 6.55
C THR A 116 8.66 3.06 7.85
N ILE A 117 9.54 2.28 8.50
CA ILE A 117 10.25 2.72 9.71
C ILE A 117 11.10 3.94 9.40
N ARG A 118 11.83 3.93 8.29
CA ARG A 118 12.68 5.05 7.90
C ARG A 118 11.88 6.33 7.65
N MET A 119 10.69 6.23 7.06
CA MET A 119 9.80 7.38 6.87
C MET A 119 9.35 7.98 8.20
N ARG A 120 9.08 7.16 9.21
CA ARG A 120 8.74 7.59 10.57
C ARG A 120 9.90 8.33 11.23
N GLU A 121 11.14 7.80 11.12
CA GLU A 121 12.34 8.46 11.62
C GLU A 121 12.57 9.82 10.94
N LEU A 122 12.39 9.88 9.62
CA LEU A 122 12.54 11.10 8.85
C LEU A 122 11.48 12.16 9.22
N ALA A 123 10.26 11.72 9.51
CA ALA A 123 9.19 12.61 9.98
C ALA A 123 9.51 13.28 11.33
N ALA A 124 10.34 12.64 12.16
CA ALA A 124 10.78 13.16 13.44
C ALA A 124 11.93 14.18 13.35
N VAL A 125 12.52 14.37 12.16
CA VAL A 125 13.60 15.35 11.93
C VAL A 125 13.05 16.76 12.13
N PRO A 126 13.76 17.65 12.88
CA PRO A 126 13.33 19.04 13.09
C PRO A 126 13.10 19.81 11.79
N HIS A 127 12.15 20.75 11.82
CA HIS A 127 11.80 21.58 10.65
C HIS A 127 12.97 22.37 10.06
N GLU A 128 13.95 22.70 10.90
CA GLU A 128 15.12 23.52 10.56
C GLU A 128 16.21 22.70 9.84
N THR A 129 16.07 21.36 9.81
CA THR A 129 17.02 20.49 9.14
C THR A 129 16.71 20.47 7.64
N TYR A 130 17.67 20.89 6.84
CA TYR A 130 17.54 20.84 5.38
C TYR A 130 17.70 19.41 4.88
N ALA A 131 16.87 19.03 3.90
CA ALA A 131 16.92 17.71 3.29
C ALA A 131 18.27 17.37 2.66
N GLU A 132 19.05 18.41 2.28
CA GLU A 132 20.40 18.29 1.74
C GLU A 132 21.38 17.63 2.72
N ASP A 133 21.13 17.77 4.03
CA ASP A 133 21.94 17.18 5.09
C ASP A 133 21.55 15.71 5.38
N ILE A 134 20.41 15.25 4.84
CA ILE A 134 19.90 13.90 5.05
C ILE A 134 20.28 13.03 3.86
N ARG A 135 21.35 12.28 4.00
CA ARG A 135 21.74 11.25 3.03
C ARG A 135 20.99 9.96 3.34
N LEU A 136 20.01 9.63 2.52
CA LEU A 136 19.41 8.30 2.54
C LEU A 136 20.35 7.32 1.82
N PRO A 137 20.81 6.26 2.48
CA PRO A 137 21.27 5.09 1.75
C PRO A 137 20.04 4.47 1.08
N LEU A 138 19.87 4.73 -0.22
CA LEU A 138 18.70 4.34 -1.03
C LEU A 138 18.61 2.83 -1.30
N ILE A 139 19.40 2.02 -0.61
CA ILE A 139 19.39 0.58 -0.80
C ILE A 139 19.52 -0.05 0.57
N ILE A 140 18.40 -0.56 1.01
CA ILE A 140 18.37 -1.60 2.01
C ILE A 140 18.81 -2.86 1.27
N PRO A 141 20.01 -3.41 1.54
CA PRO A 141 20.43 -4.64 0.90
C PRO A 141 19.41 -5.73 1.23
N THR A 142 18.80 -6.31 0.21
CA THR A 142 17.84 -7.40 0.38
C THR A 142 18.52 -8.74 0.61
N SER A 143 19.86 -8.76 0.64
CA SER A 143 20.67 -9.92 1.00
C SER A 143 22.04 -9.45 1.47
N THR A 144 22.59 -10.09 2.50
CA THR A 144 24.02 -10.02 2.78
C THR A 144 24.73 -10.73 1.63
N PRO A 145 25.62 -10.07 0.85
CA PRO A 145 26.33 -10.76 -0.21
C PRO A 145 27.27 -11.79 0.42
N THR A 146 27.01 -13.05 0.15
CA THR A 146 27.85 -14.17 0.62
C THR A 146 29.08 -14.38 -0.26
N ASN A 147 29.34 -13.52 -1.25
CA ASN A 147 30.47 -13.66 -2.14
C ASN A 147 31.16 -12.31 -2.41
N THR A 148 32.45 -12.23 -2.11
CA THR A 148 33.30 -11.04 -2.23
C THR A 148 33.42 -10.48 -3.66
N ASP A 149 33.23 -11.30 -4.67
CA ASP A 149 33.35 -10.90 -6.09
C ASP A 149 32.14 -10.07 -6.58
N SER A 150 31.02 -10.13 -5.87
CA SER A 150 29.82 -9.32 -6.18
C SER A 150 29.87 -7.92 -5.58
N LEU A 151 30.76 -7.65 -4.62
CA LEU A 151 30.92 -6.33 -4.01
C LEU A 151 31.54 -5.31 -4.96
N GLU A 152 32.48 -5.72 -5.82
CA GLU A 152 33.09 -4.83 -6.81
C GLU A 152 32.11 -4.50 -7.97
N ALA A 153 31.35 -5.49 -8.44
CA ALA A 153 30.34 -5.30 -9.47
C ALA A 153 29.14 -4.44 -8.99
N ALA A 154 28.80 -4.53 -7.70
CA ALA A 154 27.75 -3.71 -7.09
C ALA A 154 28.23 -2.25 -6.88
N ASN A 155 29.52 -2.02 -6.63
CA ASN A 155 30.11 -0.69 -6.49
C ASN A 155 30.27 0.05 -7.82
N THR A 156 30.33 -0.64 -8.95
CA THR A 156 30.59 -0.01 -10.27
C THR A 156 29.33 0.62 -10.88
N ARG A 157 28.13 0.23 -10.48
CA ARG A 157 26.93 1.01 -10.76
C ARG A 157 26.84 2.11 -9.72
N ARG A 158 27.39 3.29 -10.01
CA ARG A 158 27.17 4.53 -9.25
C ARG A 158 25.68 4.71 -9.01
N ARG A 159 25.19 4.16 -7.89
CA ARG A 159 23.85 4.40 -7.40
C ARG A 159 23.76 5.88 -7.07
N ARG A 160 22.96 6.64 -7.84
CA ARG A 160 22.64 8.00 -7.51
C ARG A 160 21.99 7.98 -6.12
N VAL A 161 22.72 8.46 -5.12
CA VAL A 161 22.13 8.78 -3.82
C VAL A 161 21.09 9.86 -4.10
N ARG A 162 19.81 9.54 -3.96
CA ARG A 162 18.78 10.56 -4.07
C ARG A 162 18.86 11.42 -2.81
N THR A 163 18.95 12.71 -2.99
CA THR A 163 18.73 13.66 -1.92
C THR A 163 17.23 13.78 -1.70
N LEU A 164 16.77 13.62 -0.45
CA LEU A 164 15.40 13.93 -0.07
C LEU A 164 15.13 15.41 -0.33
N SER A 165 13.95 15.72 -0.82
CA SER A 165 13.49 17.11 -0.87
C SER A 165 12.81 17.50 0.45
N ASN A 166 12.76 18.79 0.74
CA ASN A 166 11.97 19.32 1.85
C ASN A 166 10.48 18.96 1.68
N GLU A 167 10.00 18.83 0.45
CA GLU A 167 8.66 18.38 0.14
C GLU A 167 8.43 16.94 0.59
N ASP A 168 9.39 16.02 0.33
CA ASP A 168 9.29 14.63 0.79
C ASP A 168 9.20 14.57 2.33
N LEU A 169 10.00 15.38 3.05
CA LEU A 169 9.95 15.46 4.51
C LEU A 169 8.61 16.00 5.02
N ASN A 170 8.12 17.08 4.39
CA ASN A 170 6.83 17.68 4.76
C ASN A 170 5.66 16.72 4.53
N ARG A 171 5.72 15.90 3.47
CA ARG A 171 4.70 14.87 3.20
C ARG A 171 4.62 13.79 4.28
N MET A 172 5.71 13.51 4.98
CA MET A 172 5.77 12.50 6.05
C MET A 172 5.29 13.01 7.41
N ARG A 173 5.01 14.30 7.56
CA ARG A 173 4.57 14.91 8.83
C ARG A 173 3.09 14.66 9.07
N GLU A 174 2.66 14.76 10.35
CA GLU A 174 1.25 14.61 10.74
C GLU A 174 0.33 15.43 9.82
N ARG A 175 -0.78 14.83 9.45
CA ARG A 175 -1.78 15.42 8.57
C ARG A 175 -3.17 15.33 9.19
N ILE A 176 -3.98 16.34 8.92
CA ILE A 176 -5.41 16.33 9.26
C ILE A 176 -6.18 16.30 7.95
N LEU A 177 -7.05 15.32 7.79
CA LEU A 177 -7.94 15.19 6.64
C LEU A 177 -9.10 16.20 6.74
N PRO A 178 -9.83 16.47 5.64
CA PRO A 178 -10.94 17.42 5.63
C PRO A 178 -12.05 17.11 6.63
N ASP A 179 -12.25 15.85 6.99
CA ASP A 179 -13.21 15.39 8.00
C ASP A 179 -12.71 15.52 9.46
N GLY A 180 -11.50 16.04 9.65
CA GLY A 180 -10.85 16.18 10.95
C GLY A 180 -10.06 14.95 11.41
N THR A 181 -10.02 13.87 10.64
CA THR A 181 -9.25 12.67 10.98
C THR A 181 -7.75 12.98 10.99
N ARG A 182 -7.06 12.59 12.08
CA ARG A 182 -5.61 12.71 12.19
C ARG A 182 -4.93 11.50 11.55
N VAL A 183 -4.02 11.78 10.63
CA VAL A 183 -3.17 10.76 10.00
C VAL A 183 -1.79 10.83 10.61
N PRO A 184 -1.29 9.72 11.19
CA PRO A 184 0.00 9.68 11.85
C PRO A 184 1.16 9.97 10.89
N VAL A 185 2.29 10.39 11.47
CA VAL A 185 3.54 10.65 10.74
C VAL A 185 4.09 9.42 10.00
N GLY A 186 4.94 9.63 9.02
CA GLY A 186 5.61 8.57 8.28
C GLY A 186 4.83 8.12 7.04
N LEU A 187 4.71 6.82 6.84
CA LEU A 187 4.03 6.23 5.69
C LEU A 187 2.58 6.70 5.54
N PRO A 188 1.74 6.74 6.60
CA PRO A 188 0.37 7.21 6.48
C PRO A 188 0.27 8.64 5.96
N ALA A 189 0.91 9.59 6.62
CA ALA A 189 0.88 10.99 6.21
C ALA A 189 1.42 11.17 4.79
N TRP A 190 2.45 10.41 4.44
CA TRP A 190 3.06 10.45 3.11
C TRP A 190 2.10 9.94 2.03
N LEU A 191 1.44 8.79 2.23
CA LEU A 191 0.44 8.26 1.29
C LEU A 191 -0.73 9.23 1.13
N TRP A 192 -1.33 9.67 2.22
CA TRP A 192 -2.44 10.62 2.21
C TRP A 192 -2.07 11.99 1.63
N SER A 193 -0.79 12.32 1.50
CA SER A 193 -0.36 13.55 0.84
C SER A 193 -0.59 13.57 -0.67
N PHE A 194 -0.88 12.41 -1.27
CA PHE A 194 -1.20 12.25 -2.69
C PHE A 194 -2.70 12.10 -2.93
N ALA A 195 -3.52 12.09 -1.88
CA ALA A 195 -4.96 12.08 -2.06
C ALA A 195 -5.41 13.29 -2.91
N PRO A 196 -6.31 13.11 -3.88
CA PRO A 196 -6.83 14.22 -4.67
C PRO A 196 -7.56 15.21 -3.78
N SER A 197 -7.50 16.49 -4.14
CA SER A 197 -8.20 17.56 -3.41
C SER A 197 -9.71 17.48 -3.56
N GLU A 198 -10.17 16.87 -4.64
CA GLU A 198 -11.60 16.65 -4.94
C GLU A 198 -11.78 15.20 -5.40
N THR A 199 -12.75 14.52 -4.81
CA THR A 199 -13.15 13.19 -5.24
C THR A 199 -14.39 13.32 -6.12
N ILE A 200 -14.24 12.94 -7.39
CA ILE A 200 -15.37 12.90 -8.33
C ILE A 200 -15.98 11.50 -8.20
N ALA A 201 -17.23 11.45 -7.74
CA ALA A 201 -17.97 10.19 -7.73
C ALA A 201 -18.24 9.74 -9.17
N PRO A 202 -17.83 8.52 -9.59
CA PRO A 202 -18.13 8.01 -10.91
C PRO A 202 -19.64 7.79 -11.07
N HIS A 203 -20.18 8.09 -12.24
CA HIS A 203 -21.59 7.85 -12.54
C HIS A 203 -21.84 6.38 -12.93
N THR A 204 -20.86 5.75 -13.52
CA THR A 204 -20.87 4.34 -13.92
C THR A 204 -19.56 3.66 -13.52
N LEU A 205 -19.54 2.33 -13.53
CA LEU A 205 -18.32 1.56 -13.27
C LEU A 205 -17.23 1.78 -14.34
N GLU A 206 -17.63 2.14 -15.55
CA GLU A 206 -16.73 2.43 -16.68
C GLU A 206 -16.01 3.77 -16.49
N ASP A 207 -16.56 4.67 -15.66
CA ASP A 207 -15.96 5.96 -15.36
C ASP A 207 -14.82 5.85 -14.33
N ILE A 208 -14.66 4.70 -13.69
CA ILE A 208 -13.58 4.46 -12.72
C ILE A 208 -12.26 4.26 -13.47
N PRO A 209 -11.29 5.20 -13.36
CA PRO A 209 -10.03 5.06 -14.04
C PRO A 209 -9.20 3.92 -13.44
N THR A 210 -8.29 3.37 -14.22
CA THR A 210 -7.32 2.37 -13.73
C THR A 210 -6.15 3.00 -13.00
N ASP A 211 -5.86 4.27 -13.27
CA ASP A 211 -4.84 5.09 -12.63
C ASP A 211 -5.16 6.58 -12.82
N THR A 212 -4.53 7.43 -12.02
CA THR A 212 -4.66 8.89 -12.08
C THR A 212 -3.28 9.55 -12.06
N LEU A 213 -3.24 10.87 -12.22
CA LEU A 213 -2.00 11.63 -12.09
C LEU A 213 -1.41 11.47 -10.69
N GLU A 214 -2.25 11.52 -9.66
CA GLU A 214 -1.87 11.38 -8.26
C GLU A 214 -1.27 9.99 -7.99
N SER A 215 -1.92 8.92 -8.48
CA SER A 215 -1.41 7.56 -8.33
C SER A 215 -0.10 7.33 -9.08
N ALA A 216 0.06 7.95 -10.25
CA ALA A 216 1.31 7.91 -11.00
C ALA A 216 2.44 8.66 -10.27
N LEU A 217 2.13 9.82 -9.68
CA LEU A 217 3.09 10.58 -8.86
C LEU A 217 3.46 9.83 -7.59
N LEU A 218 2.47 9.25 -6.90
CA LEU A 218 2.68 8.39 -5.73
C LEU A 218 3.64 7.25 -6.07
N ALA A 219 3.34 6.46 -7.10
CA ALA A 219 4.17 5.33 -7.51
C ALA A 219 5.61 5.75 -7.85
N LYS A 220 5.77 6.86 -8.59
CA LYS A 220 7.08 7.43 -8.95
C LYS A 220 7.85 7.87 -7.70
N SER A 221 7.19 8.55 -6.78
CA SER A 221 7.79 9.06 -5.54
C SER A 221 8.15 7.93 -4.60
N PHE A 222 7.27 6.91 -4.45
CA PHE A 222 7.55 5.71 -3.66
C PHE A 222 8.80 4.98 -4.14
N LYS A 223 8.86 4.73 -5.46
CA LYS A 223 10.06 4.12 -6.08
C LYS A 223 11.31 4.96 -5.86
N ALA A 224 11.19 6.27 -5.89
CA ALA A 224 12.30 7.17 -5.66
C ALA A 224 12.80 7.15 -4.21
N LEU A 225 11.92 6.88 -3.23
CA LEU A 225 12.29 6.66 -1.82
C LEU A 225 12.86 5.25 -1.56
N GLY A 226 12.88 4.38 -2.55
CA GLY A 226 13.39 3.01 -2.44
C GLY A 226 12.29 1.96 -2.27
N GLY A 227 11.03 2.36 -2.31
CA GLY A 227 9.90 1.44 -2.27
C GLY A 227 9.79 0.60 -3.55
N VAL A 228 9.19 -0.56 -3.43
CA VAL A 228 9.10 -1.54 -4.52
C VAL A 228 7.70 -2.13 -4.65
N PHE A 229 7.35 -2.61 -5.84
CA PHE A 229 6.06 -3.21 -6.18
C PHE A 229 4.84 -2.28 -6.00
N LEU A 230 5.01 -0.98 -6.17
CA LEU A 230 3.91 -0.03 -6.27
C LEU A 230 3.96 0.65 -7.64
N GLY A 231 3.11 0.22 -8.56
CA GLY A 231 2.87 0.85 -9.85
C GLY A 231 1.69 1.83 -9.79
N PRO A 232 1.43 2.63 -10.87
CA PRO A 232 0.30 3.58 -10.87
C PRO A 232 -1.06 2.92 -10.58
N VAL A 233 -1.35 1.78 -11.21
CA VAL A 233 -2.60 1.03 -11.01
C VAL A 233 -2.73 0.54 -9.57
N THR A 234 -1.65 -0.05 -9.02
CA THR A 234 -1.61 -0.50 -7.63
C THR A 234 -1.71 0.66 -6.64
N ALA A 235 -1.11 1.81 -6.98
CA ALA A 235 -1.19 3.02 -6.16
C ALA A 235 -2.58 3.67 -6.20
N TYR A 236 -3.36 3.44 -7.25
CA TYR A 236 -4.75 3.89 -7.35
C TYR A 236 -5.69 3.02 -6.51
N ALA A 237 -5.39 1.73 -6.39
CA ALA A 237 -6.16 0.78 -5.59
C ALA A 237 -5.87 0.88 -4.07
N LEU A 238 -4.77 1.52 -3.68
CA LEU A 238 -4.34 1.72 -2.30
C LEU A 238 -5.04 2.90 -1.65
#